data_add8fc1238970866bf4f0133f37270e2
#
_entry.id   add8fc1238970866bf4f0133f37270e2
#
_cell.length_a   1.000
_cell.length_b   1.000
_cell.length_c   1.000
_cell.angle_alpha   90.00
_cell.angle_beta   90.00
_cell.angle_gamma   90.00
#
_symmetry.space_group_name_H-M   'P 1'
#
loop_
_entity.id
_entity.type
_entity.pdbx_description
1 polymer ?
#
loop_
_entity_poly.entity_id
_entity_poly.type
_entity_poly.pdbx_seq_one_letter_code
_entity_poly.pdbx_strand_id
1 'polypeptide(L)'
;MKSLREEFDFPIFLNADHTHSRAGAEEVAKAGFDSIVFDLSALPLEQNVRQTREAVAALKAIQPSMLVEGEIGDIGSGSEIHEAMPDPSQRLTTPEEARQFVEETGIDILAPAVGSRHGMSRSMVRGESKQHLNIERIAAIKAATGVPLTLHGGSGTEDEDFRRAIAAGITIVHINTELRVAWRRSLEDSLAAKPDEVVPYKILPPVVESVREVVKSRLRLFSNAEAVAR
;
A
#
# COMPACT_ATOMS: atom_id res chain seq x y z
N MET A 1 18.41 -6.13 -0.35
CA MET A 1 17.38 -6.78 0.51
C MET A 1 17.91 -8.04 1.22
N LYS A 2 18.49 -9.02 0.52
CA LYS A 2 19.07 -10.22 1.19
C LYS A 2 20.03 -9.85 2.33
N SER A 3 20.96 -8.92 2.11
CA SER A 3 21.91 -8.44 3.13
C SER A 3 21.21 -7.82 4.35
N LEU A 4 20.11 -7.11 4.18
CA LEU A 4 19.35 -6.54 5.29
C LEU A 4 18.64 -7.62 6.12
N ARG A 5 18.15 -8.70 5.49
CA ARG A 5 17.57 -9.84 6.22
C ARG A 5 18.62 -10.59 7.05
N GLU A 6 19.86 -10.66 6.54
CA GLU A 6 20.98 -11.29 7.24
C GLU A 6 21.50 -10.42 8.39
N GLU A 7 21.43 -9.08 8.24
CA GLU A 7 21.92 -8.12 9.23
C GLU A 7 20.92 -7.89 10.38
N PHE A 8 19.62 -7.87 10.06
CA PHE A 8 18.56 -7.60 11.02
C PHE A 8 17.72 -8.88 11.25
N ASP A 9 17.60 -9.29 12.51
CA ASP A 9 16.68 -10.39 12.91
C ASP A 9 15.22 -9.90 12.87
N PHE A 10 14.78 -9.52 11.66
CA PHE A 10 13.46 -8.99 11.39
C PHE A 10 12.99 -9.41 9.98
N PRO A 11 11.76 -9.90 9.82
CA PRO A 11 11.25 -10.27 8.50
C PRO A 11 11.09 -9.04 7.59
N ILE A 12 11.85 -9.04 6.50
CA ILE A 12 11.81 -8.00 5.46
C ILE A 12 11.47 -8.66 4.13
N PHE A 13 10.39 -8.23 3.49
CA PHE A 13 9.92 -8.75 2.21
C PHE A 13 10.08 -7.69 1.11
N LEU A 14 10.39 -8.16 -0.09
CA LEU A 14 10.50 -7.32 -1.28
C LEU A 14 9.23 -7.47 -2.11
N ASN A 15 8.44 -6.40 -2.17
CA ASN A 15 7.21 -6.32 -2.97
C ASN A 15 7.42 -5.46 -4.21
N ALA A 16 6.91 -5.93 -5.36
CA ALA A 16 6.81 -5.12 -6.57
C ALA A 16 5.45 -4.43 -6.60
N ASP A 17 5.47 -3.13 -6.30
CA ASP A 17 4.28 -2.30 -6.18
C ASP A 17 3.74 -1.92 -7.58
N HIS A 18 2.44 -2.11 -7.81
CA HIS A 18 1.69 -1.82 -9.04
C HIS A 18 2.37 -2.22 -10.36
N THR A 19 2.23 -3.47 -10.72
CA THR A 19 2.64 -4.01 -12.02
C THR A 19 1.42 -4.22 -12.91
N HIS A 20 1.41 -3.55 -14.08
CA HIS A 20 0.22 -3.49 -14.96
C HIS A 20 0.31 -4.39 -16.21
N SER A 21 1.33 -5.23 -16.32
CA SER A 21 1.49 -6.13 -17.46
C SER A 21 2.06 -7.47 -17.06
N ARG A 22 1.61 -8.53 -17.75
CA ARG A 22 2.12 -9.87 -17.51
C ARG A 22 3.63 -9.97 -17.76
N ALA A 23 4.15 -9.36 -18.82
CA ALA A 23 5.58 -9.37 -19.11
C ALA A 23 6.40 -8.74 -17.98
N GLY A 24 5.99 -7.59 -17.47
CA GLY A 24 6.63 -6.94 -16.32
C GLY A 24 6.55 -7.82 -15.06
N ALA A 25 5.41 -8.46 -14.82
CA ALA A 25 5.24 -9.36 -13.69
C ALA A 25 6.16 -10.59 -13.76
N GLU A 26 6.33 -11.19 -14.93
CA GLU A 26 7.25 -12.30 -15.14
C GLU A 26 8.72 -11.91 -14.88
N GLU A 27 9.13 -10.69 -15.25
CA GLU A 27 10.47 -10.17 -14.92
C GLU A 27 10.66 -9.96 -13.42
N VAL A 28 9.64 -9.47 -12.72
CA VAL A 28 9.63 -9.36 -11.25
C VAL A 28 9.83 -10.73 -10.59
N ALA A 29 9.10 -11.75 -11.06
CA ALA A 29 9.24 -13.12 -10.55
C ALA A 29 10.65 -13.68 -10.78
N LYS A 30 11.21 -13.51 -11.99
CA LYS A 30 12.59 -13.92 -12.31
C LYS A 30 13.64 -13.16 -11.47
N ALA A 31 13.38 -11.91 -11.09
CA ALA A 31 14.25 -11.12 -10.24
C ALA A 31 14.22 -11.55 -8.76
N GLY A 32 13.30 -12.44 -8.36
CA GLY A 32 13.23 -13.04 -7.04
C GLY A 32 12.59 -12.11 -5.98
N PHE A 33 11.57 -11.35 -6.37
CA PHE A 33 10.71 -10.63 -5.43
C PHE A 33 9.86 -11.63 -4.63
N ASP A 34 9.52 -11.27 -3.39
CA ASP A 34 8.69 -12.13 -2.53
C ASP A 34 7.21 -12.02 -2.86
N SER A 35 6.78 -10.83 -3.29
CA SER A 35 5.39 -10.54 -3.66
C SER A 35 5.30 -9.53 -4.80
N ILE A 36 4.13 -9.45 -5.39
CA ILE A 36 3.81 -8.51 -6.47
C ILE A 36 2.35 -8.04 -6.33
N VAL A 37 2.12 -6.75 -6.56
CA VAL A 37 0.80 -6.20 -6.81
C VAL A 37 0.55 -6.23 -8.32
N PHE A 38 -0.30 -7.14 -8.77
CA PHE A 38 -0.73 -7.20 -10.17
C PHE A 38 -2.03 -6.42 -10.32
N ASP A 39 -1.90 -5.18 -10.77
CA ASP A 39 -2.96 -4.18 -10.78
C ASP A 39 -3.53 -3.97 -12.18
N LEU A 40 -4.73 -4.47 -12.39
CA LEU A 40 -5.57 -4.22 -13.55
C LEU A 40 -6.92 -3.60 -13.18
N SER A 41 -6.98 -2.89 -12.04
CA SER A 41 -8.18 -2.28 -11.49
C SER A 41 -8.86 -1.25 -12.42
N ALA A 42 -8.09 -0.68 -13.35
CA ALA A 42 -8.61 0.20 -14.40
C ALA A 42 -9.46 -0.53 -15.45
N LEU A 43 -9.38 -1.87 -15.55
CA LEU A 43 -10.18 -2.66 -16.49
C LEU A 43 -11.53 -3.03 -15.89
N PRO A 44 -12.56 -3.33 -16.74
CA PRO A 44 -13.77 -3.98 -16.28
C PRO A 44 -13.46 -5.28 -15.51
N LEU A 45 -14.23 -5.58 -14.47
CA LEU A 45 -13.98 -6.71 -13.56
C LEU A 45 -13.73 -8.03 -14.29
N GLU A 46 -14.56 -8.37 -15.28
CA GLU A 46 -14.39 -9.62 -16.07
C GLU A 46 -13.05 -9.70 -16.81
N GLN A 47 -12.56 -8.58 -17.31
CA GLN A 47 -11.26 -8.51 -17.99
C GLN A 47 -10.11 -8.59 -16.98
N ASN A 48 -10.24 -7.90 -15.85
CA ASN A 48 -9.29 -7.99 -14.75
C ASN A 48 -9.18 -9.44 -14.25
N VAL A 49 -10.30 -10.10 -13.92
CA VAL A 49 -10.36 -11.50 -13.51
C VAL A 49 -9.62 -12.41 -14.50
N ARG A 50 -9.95 -12.33 -15.79
CA ARG A 50 -9.34 -13.19 -16.79
C ARG A 50 -7.82 -13.02 -16.87
N GLN A 51 -7.35 -11.75 -16.97
CA GLN A 51 -5.93 -11.47 -17.13
C GLN A 51 -5.14 -11.73 -15.85
N THR A 52 -5.71 -11.44 -14.68
CA THR A 52 -5.09 -11.74 -13.38
C THR A 52 -4.93 -13.25 -13.18
N ARG A 53 -5.94 -14.05 -13.50
CA ARG A 53 -5.83 -15.52 -13.46
C ARG A 53 -4.68 -16.04 -14.33
N GLU A 54 -4.55 -15.52 -15.55
CA GLU A 54 -3.46 -15.90 -16.46
C GLU A 54 -2.09 -15.49 -15.89
N ALA A 55 -2.01 -14.30 -15.28
CA ALA A 55 -0.79 -13.83 -14.65
C ALA A 55 -0.42 -14.70 -13.42
N VAL A 56 -1.37 -14.99 -12.54
CA VAL A 56 -1.15 -15.87 -11.36
C VAL A 56 -0.58 -17.22 -11.79
N ALA A 57 -1.18 -17.86 -12.80
CA ALA A 57 -0.69 -19.16 -13.30
C ALA A 57 0.76 -19.07 -13.83
N ALA A 58 1.08 -18.00 -14.58
CA ALA A 58 2.43 -17.79 -15.10
C ALA A 58 3.46 -17.51 -13.99
N LEU A 59 3.10 -16.65 -13.02
CA LEU A 59 3.97 -16.29 -11.92
C LEU A 59 4.26 -17.48 -11.00
N LYS A 60 3.24 -18.26 -10.65
CA LYS A 60 3.39 -19.50 -9.85
C LYS A 60 4.20 -20.56 -10.56
N ALA A 61 4.20 -20.60 -11.89
CA ALA A 61 5.08 -21.49 -12.67
C ALA A 61 6.56 -21.09 -12.62
N ILE A 62 6.85 -19.77 -12.53
CA ILE A 62 8.21 -19.24 -12.43
C ILE A 62 8.71 -19.33 -10.99
N GLN A 63 7.91 -18.88 -10.03
CA GLN A 63 8.24 -18.82 -8.61
C GLN A 63 7.02 -19.26 -7.76
N PRO A 64 6.90 -20.55 -7.42
CA PRO A 64 5.75 -21.08 -6.69
C PRO A 64 5.46 -20.41 -5.34
N SER A 65 6.49 -19.88 -4.68
CA SER A 65 6.39 -19.21 -3.38
C SER A 65 6.03 -17.72 -3.45
N MET A 66 6.03 -17.10 -4.64
CA MET A 66 5.68 -15.71 -4.82
C MET A 66 4.22 -15.45 -4.41
N LEU A 67 4.00 -14.45 -3.58
CA LEU A 67 2.66 -13.99 -3.24
C LEU A 67 2.16 -13.03 -4.32
N VAL A 68 0.99 -13.30 -4.87
CA VAL A 68 0.35 -12.45 -5.87
C VAL A 68 -0.82 -11.72 -5.23
N GLU A 69 -0.72 -10.41 -5.20
CA GLU A 69 -1.79 -9.51 -4.80
C GLU A 69 -2.55 -9.03 -6.04
N GLY A 70 -3.87 -9.04 -5.97
CA GLY A 70 -4.73 -8.48 -7.02
C GLY A 70 -5.52 -7.29 -6.49
N GLU A 71 -5.70 -6.27 -7.32
CA GLU A 71 -6.45 -5.06 -6.98
C GLU A 71 -7.78 -5.00 -7.73
N ILE A 72 -8.85 -4.61 -7.02
CA ILE A 72 -10.18 -4.36 -7.58
C ILE A 72 -10.83 -3.10 -7.00
N GLY A 73 -11.59 -2.43 -7.83
CA GLY A 73 -12.24 -1.17 -7.48
C GLY A 73 -11.37 0.04 -7.84
N ASP A 74 -11.87 1.24 -7.55
CA ASP A 74 -11.17 2.49 -7.86
C ASP A 74 -10.51 3.07 -6.61
N ILE A 75 -9.21 2.81 -6.46
CA ILE A 75 -8.38 3.41 -5.41
C ILE A 75 -7.61 4.65 -5.95
N GLY A 76 -7.71 4.92 -7.24
CA GLY A 76 -6.93 5.94 -7.93
C GLY A 76 -5.49 5.49 -8.19
N SER A 77 -4.70 6.33 -8.81
CA SER A 77 -3.30 6.05 -9.14
C SER A 77 -2.38 7.20 -8.72
N GLY A 78 -1.08 6.88 -8.57
CA GLY A 78 -0.05 7.84 -8.23
C GLY A 78 0.04 8.14 -6.72
N SER A 79 1.09 8.90 -6.35
CA SER A 79 1.34 9.30 -4.95
C SER A 79 1.58 10.80 -4.88
N GLU A 80 0.73 11.55 -5.58
CA GLU A 80 0.84 12.99 -5.77
C GLU A 80 0.05 13.77 -4.71
N ILE A 81 0.28 15.07 -4.66
CA ILE A 81 -0.54 16.01 -3.89
C ILE A 81 -1.58 16.59 -4.83
N HIS A 82 -2.85 16.33 -4.56
CA HIS A 82 -3.98 16.83 -5.35
C HIS A 82 -4.58 18.10 -4.71
N GLU A 83 -5.21 18.95 -5.53
CA GLU A 83 -5.98 20.09 -5.02
C GLU A 83 -7.17 19.59 -4.16
N ALA A 84 -7.90 18.59 -4.68
CA ALA A 84 -8.98 17.90 -3.99
C ALA A 84 -8.96 16.41 -4.36
N MET A 85 -9.40 15.57 -3.44
CA MET A 85 -9.59 14.13 -3.71
C MET A 85 -11.02 13.89 -4.18
N PRO A 86 -11.23 13.01 -5.17
CA PRO A 86 -12.58 12.51 -5.48
C PRO A 86 -13.19 11.82 -4.26
N ASP A 87 -14.52 11.85 -4.15
CA ASP A 87 -15.23 11.14 -3.08
C ASP A 87 -15.02 9.62 -3.21
N PRO A 88 -14.35 8.96 -2.24
CA PRO A 88 -14.07 7.54 -2.31
C PRO A 88 -15.29 6.65 -2.09
N SER A 89 -16.42 7.20 -1.59
CA SER A 89 -17.62 6.42 -1.26
C SER A 89 -18.39 5.92 -2.48
N GLN A 90 -18.12 6.48 -3.67
CA GLN A 90 -18.92 6.23 -4.86
C GLN A 90 -18.67 4.87 -5.52
N ARG A 91 -17.59 4.17 -5.23
CA ARG A 91 -17.20 2.90 -5.87
C ARG A 91 -16.44 1.94 -4.94
N LEU A 92 -17.02 1.64 -3.79
CA LEU A 92 -16.43 0.63 -2.91
C LEU A 92 -16.63 -0.77 -3.51
N THR A 93 -15.59 -1.60 -3.41
CA THR A 93 -15.66 -3.03 -3.75
C THR A 93 -16.74 -3.73 -2.94
N THR A 94 -17.61 -4.51 -3.58
CA THR A 94 -18.60 -5.32 -2.85
C THR A 94 -18.00 -6.65 -2.38
N PRO A 95 -18.55 -7.28 -1.32
CA PRO A 95 -18.11 -8.61 -0.88
C PRO A 95 -18.27 -9.67 -1.96
N GLU A 96 -19.29 -9.56 -2.80
CA GLU A 96 -19.59 -10.46 -3.91
C GLU A 96 -18.52 -10.35 -5.01
N GLU A 97 -18.16 -9.14 -5.44
CA GLU A 97 -17.09 -8.87 -6.41
C GLU A 97 -15.74 -9.37 -5.85
N ALA A 98 -15.46 -9.10 -4.59
CA ALA A 98 -14.24 -9.54 -3.92
C ALA A 98 -14.13 -11.07 -3.90
N ARG A 99 -15.20 -11.77 -3.52
CA ARG A 99 -15.25 -13.24 -3.50
C ARG A 99 -15.05 -13.81 -4.91
N GLN A 100 -15.79 -13.32 -5.90
CA GLN A 100 -15.68 -13.75 -7.29
C GLN A 100 -14.23 -13.59 -7.78
N PHE A 101 -13.62 -12.42 -7.52
CA PHE A 101 -12.26 -12.12 -7.95
C PHE A 101 -11.25 -13.10 -7.35
N VAL A 102 -11.30 -13.35 -6.04
CA VAL A 102 -10.41 -14.28 -5.36
C VAL A 102 -10.58 -15.71 -5.87
N GLU A 103 -11.82 -16.21 -5.94
CA GLU A 103 -12.13 -17.57 -6.37
C GLU A 103 -11.72 -17.84 -7.82
N GLU A 104 -11.93 -16.88 -8.73
CA GLU A 104 -11.65 -17.06 -10.14
C GLU A 104 -10.20 -16.80 -10.53
N THR A 105 -9.47 -15.97 -9.78
CA THR A 105 -8.08 -15.62 -10.11
C THR A 105 -7.05 -16.48 -9.40
N GLY A 106 -7.35 -16.93 -8.19
CA GLY A 106 -6.42 -17.67 -7.34
C GLY A 106 -5.29 -16.80 -6.76
N ILE A 107 -5.53 -15.50 -6.58
CA ILE A 107 -4.60 -14.59 -5.89
C ILE A 107 -4.42 -14.99 -4.42
N ASP A 108 -3.29 -14.62 -3.83
CA ASP A 108 -2.98 -14.88 -2.42
C ASP A 108 -3.46 -13.74 -1.51
N ILE A 109 -3.50 -12.52 -2.03
CA ILE A 109 -3.79 -11.28 -1.29
C ILE A 109 -4.73 -10.42 -2.14
N LEU A 110 -5.69 -9.75 -1.50
CA LEU A 110 -6.63 -8.86 -2.18
C LEU A 110 -6.47 -7.41 -1.71
N ALA A 111 -6.37 -6.48 -2.65
CA ALA A 111 -6.44 -5.03 -2.43
C ALA A 111 -7.80 -4.48 -2.91
N PRO A 112 -8.80 -4.34 -2.04
CA PRO A 112 -10.13 -3.82 -2.39
C PRO A 112 -10.22 -2.31 -2.18
N ALA A 113 -11.07 -1.62 -2.96
CA ALA A 113 -11.46 -0.24 -2.68
C ALA A 113 -12.40 -0.18 -1.47
N VAL A 114 -11.93 0.40 -0.37
CA VAL A 114 -12.64 0.46 0.93
C VAL A 114 -12.72 1.86 1.54
N GLY A 115 -12.47 2.90 0.75
CA GLY A 115 -12.61 4.30 1.16
C GLY A 115 -11.30 5.10 1.15
N SER A 116 -10.14 4.44 1.06
CA SER A 116 -8.86 5.11 0.83
C SER A 116 -8.63 5.41 -0.66
N ARG A 117 -7.79 6.38 -0.94
CA ARG A 117 -7.32 6.71 -2.29
C ARG A 117 -5.83 7.02 -2.29
N HIS A 118 -5.17 6.70 -3.39
CA HIS A 118 -3.78 7.06 -3.62
C HIS A 118 -3.58 8.59 -3.65
N GLY A 119 -2.43 9.05 -3.12
CA GLY A 119 -2.12 10.46 -2.99
C GLY A 119 -2.68 11.10 -1.71
N MET A 120 -2.56 12.40 -1.61
CA MET A 120 -3.11 13.23 -0.52
C MET A 120 -3.63 14.56 -1.09
N SER A 121 -4.70 15.11 -0.51
CA SER A 121 -5.08 16.48 -0.82
C SER A 121 -4.17 17.48 -0.14
N ARG A 122 -4.16 18.73 -0.62
CA ARG A 122 -3.45 19.84 0.06
C ARG A 122 -3.94 20.04 1.50
N SER A 123 -5.24 19.87 1.75
CA SER A 123 -5.81 19.95 3.10
C SER A 123 -5.31 18.84 4.01
N MET A 124 -5.18 17.61 3.51
CA MET A 124 -4.57 16.50 4.26
C MET A 124 -3.11 16.76 4.60
N VAL A 125 -2.34 17.29 3.65
CA VAL A 125 -0.92 17.65 3.86
C VAL A 125 -0.80 18.73 4.95
N ARG A 126 -1.76 19.65 5.06
CA ARG A 126 -1.82 20.66 6.14
C ARG A 126 -2.40 20.14 7.45
N GLY A 127 -2.92 18.91 7.47
CA GLY A 127 -3.59 18.34 8.65
C GLY A 127 -5.02 18.84 8.88
N GLU A 128 -5.63 19.47 7.90
CA GLU A 128 -6.98 20.06 7.98
C GLU A 128 -8.08 19.05 7.68
N SER A 129 -7.76 17.96 6.99
CA SER A 129 -8.67 16.86 6.67
C SER A 129 -7.97 15.51 6.70
N LYS A 130 -8.75 14.44 6.72
CA LYS A 130 -8.29 13.05 6.71
C LYS A 130 -9.13 12.23 5.73
N GLN A 131 -8.59 11.08 5.31
CA GLN A 131 -9.37 10.03 4.68
C GLN A 131 -10.03 9.16 5.75
N HIS A 132 -11.19 8.60 5.42
CA HIS A 132 -11.93 7.68 6.26
C HIS A 132 -12.19 6.36 5.54
N LEU A 133 -12.15 5.26 6.29
CA LEU A 133 -12.33 3.91 5.78
C LEU A 133 -13.73 3.37 6.09
N ASN A 134 -14.27 2.58 5.19
CA ASN A 134 -15.50 1.85 5.45
C ASN A 134 -15.19 0.52 6.18
N ILE A 135 -15.19 0.55 7.49
CA ILE A 135 -14.80 -0.57 8.35
C ILE A 135 -15.75 -1.77 8.18
N GLU A 136 -17.05 -1.52 8.04
CA GLU A 136 -18.03 -2.58 7.83
C GLU A 136 -17.80 -3.30 6.50
N ARG A 137 -17.43 -2.55 5.46
CA ARG A 137 -17.08 -3.10 4.16
C ARG A 137 -15.83 -3.97 4.22
N ILE A 138 -14.80 -3.55 4.95
CA ILE A 138 -13.58 -4.34 5.19
C ILE A 138 -13.92 -5.66 5.86
N ALA A 139 -14.70 -5.64 6.94
CA ALA A 139 -15.12 -6.84 7.66
C ALA A 139 -15.94 -7.80 6.76
N ALA A 140 -16.87 -7.25 5.97
CA ALA A 140 -17.69 -8.04 5.05
C ALA A 140 -16.86 -8.69 3.93
N ILE A 141 -15.91 -7.96 3.33
CA ILE A 141 -14.99 -8.50 2.32
C ILE A 141 -14.09 -9.59 2.94
N LYS A 142 -13.53 -9.34 4.13
CA LYS A 142 -12.72 -10.34 4.85
C LYS A 142 -13.50 -11.62 5.12
N ALA A 143 -14.74 -11.52 5.56
CA ALA A 143 -15.61 -12.66 5.80
C ALA A 143 -15.94 -13.43 4.52
N ALA A 144 -16.13 -12.71 3.39
CA ALA A 144 -16.49 -13.30 2.10
C ALA A 144 -15.32 -14.00 1.40
N THR A 145 -14.08 -13.53 1.60
CA THR A 145 -12.90 -13.98 0.84
C THR A 145 -11.95 -14.86 1.65
N GLY A 146 -11.83 -14.62 2.96
CA GLY A 146 -10.87 -15.32 3.83
C GLY A 146 -9.38 -14.96 3.61
N VAL A 147 -8.99 -14.41 2.45
CA VAL A 147 -7.60 -14.06 2.14
C VAL A 147 -7.12 -12.85 2.94
N PRO A 148 -5.78 -12.64 3.09
CA PRO A 148 -5.22 -11.39 3.56
C PRO A 148 -5.70 -10.20 2.73
N LEU A 149 -5.98 -9.07 3.39
CA LEU A 149 -6.39 -7.84 2.72
C LEU A 149 -5.29 -6.78 2.81
N THR A 150 -5.01 -6.10 1.71
CA THR A 150 -4.12 -4.94 1.64
C THR A 150 -4.93 -3.65 1.60
N LEU A 151 -4.51 -2.65 2.35
CA LEU A 151 -4.99 -1.28 2.26
C LEU A 151 -4.01 -0.45 1.43
N HIS A 152 -4.37 -0.16 0.19
CA HIS A 152 -3.70 0.84 -0.64
C HIS A 152 -4.21 2.26 -0.32
N GLY A 153 -3.43 3.27 -0.72
CA GLY A 153 -3.81 4.67 -0.52
C GLY A 153 -3.93 5.10 0.94
N GLY A 154 -3.22 4.42 1.86
CA GLY A 154 -3.34 4.66 3.30
C GLY A 154 -2.86 6.03 3.80
N SER A 155 -2.02 6.75 3.02
CA SER A 155 -1.52 8.07 3.42
C SER A 155 -2.65 9.08 3.67
N GLY A 156 -2.62 9.77 4.82
CA GLY A 156 -3.66 10.73 5.19
C GLY A 156 -4.92 10.13 5.82
N THR A 157 -4.96 8.83 6.06
CA THR A 157 -6.05 8.16 6.78
C THR A 157 -5.99 8.50 8.29
N GLU A 158 -7.15 8.57 8.92
CA GLU A 158 -7.27 8.78 10.37
C GLU A 158 -6.67 7.59 11.15
N ASP A 159 -5.91 7.86 12.19
CA ASP A 159 -5.21 6.82 12.97
C ASP A 159 -6.18 5.80 13.59
N GLU A 160 -7.36 6.24 14.03
CA GLU A 160 -8.37 5.34 14.57
C GLU A 160 -8.97 4.42 13.49
N ASP A 161 -9.12 4.92 12.27
CA ASP A 161 -9.59 4.09 11.14
C ASP A 161 -8.59 3.00 10.80
N PHE A 162 -7.27 3.25 10.90
CA PHE A 162 -6.27 2.19 10.75
C PHE A 162 -6.43 1.09 11.81
N ARG A 163 -6.60 1.45 13.09
CA ARG A 163 -6.79 0.46 14.16
C ARG A 163 -8.02 -0.40 13.92
N ARG A 164 -9.13 0.24 13.57
CA ARG A 164 -10.40 -0.44 13.27
C ARG A 164 -10.31 -1.29 12.01
N ALA A 165 -9.64 -0.82 10.96
CA ALA A 165 -9.43 -1.56 9.73
C ALA A 165 -8.57 -2.81 9.94
N ILE A 166 -7.49 -2.72 10.73
CA ILE A 166 -6.65 -3.86 11.11
C ILE A 166 -7.47 -4.88 11.91
N ALA A 167 -8.25 -4.42 12.90
CA ALA A 167 -9.16 -5.29 13.66
C ALA A 167 -10.25 -5.94 12.79
N ALA A 168 -10.67 -5.27 11.71
CA ALA A 168 -11.65 -5.77 10.74
C ALA A 168 -11.07 -6.72 9.67
N GLY A 169 -9.72 -6.86 9.57
CA GLY A 169 -9.10 -7.85 8.69
C GLY A 169 -8.07 -7.33 7.70
N ILE A 170 -7.73 -6.03 7.71
CA ILE A 170 -6.56 -5.53 6.98
C ILE A 170 -5.29 -6.13 7.58
N THR A 171 -4.46 -6.73 6.73
CA THR A 171 -3.24 -7.43 7.12
C THR A 171 -1.99 -6.67 6.66
N ILE A 172 -2.09 -5.96 5.55
CA ILE A 172 -0.99 -5.21 4.92
C ILE A 172 -1.46 -3.76 4.72
N VAL A 173 -0.59 -2.79 4.98
CA VAL A 173 -0.88 -1.37 4.76
C VAL A 173 0.23 -0.75 3.93
N HIS A 174 -0.13 -0.10 2.83
CA HIS A 174 0.80 0.66 1.99
C HIS A 174 0.76 2.14 2.34
N ILE A 175 1.93 2.67 2.73
CA ILE A 175 2.16 4.10 3.02
C ILE A 175 3.26 4.62 2.09
N ASN A 176 2.96 5.66 1.33
CA ASN A 176 3.91 6.26 0.38
C ASN A 176 3.93 7.79 0.46
N THR A 177 2.82 8.46 0.17
CA THR A 177 2.77 9.92 0.04
C THR A 177 3.23 10.64 1.31
N GLU A 178 2.91 10.15 2.50
CA GLU A 178 3.39 10.72 3.77
C GLU A 178 4.92 10.72 3.87
N LEU A 179 5.57 9.63 3.43
CA LEU A 179 7.03 9.53 3.43
C LEU A 179 7.65 10.55 2.47
N ARG A 180 7.05 10.71 1.28
CA ARG A 180 7.48 11.70 0.30
C ARG A 180 7.28 13.13 0.80
N VAL A 181 6.19 13.43 1.48
CA VAL A 181 5.93 14.74 2.09
C VAL A 181 6.95 15.03 3.18
N ALA A 182 7.24 14.08 4.06
CA ALA A 182 8.25 14.23 5.11
C ALA A 182 9.64 14.47 4.51
N TRP A 183 10.02 13.65 3.52
CA TRP A 183 11.26 13.81 2.78
C TRP A 183 11.37 15.20 2.14
N ARG A 184 10.34 15.63 1.41
CA ARG A 184 10.34 16.91 0.68
C ARG A 184 10.48 18.10 1.61
N ARG A 185 9.67 18.16 2.67
CA ARG A 185 9.71 19.26 3.65
C ARG A 185 11.06 19.36 4.34
N SER A 186 11.57 18.24 4.85
CA SER A 186 12.87 18.22 5.53
C SER A 186 14.03 18.56 4.61
N LEU A 187 13.94 18.21 3.32
CA LEU A 187 14.94 18.62 2.33
C LEU A 187 14.89 20.13 2.08
N GLU A 188 13.72 20.73 1.92
CA GLU A 188 13.55 22.17 1.78
C GLU A 188 14.13 22.93 2.98
N ASP A 189 13.82 22.49 4.20
CA ASP A 189 14.34 23.06 5.44
C ASP A 189 15.88 22.93 5.52
N SER A 190 16.41 21.77 5.14
CA SER A 190 17.87 21.52 5.17
C SER A 190 18.63 22.39 4.17
N LEU A 191 18.07 22.58 2.97
CA LEU A 191 18.66 23.46 1.93
C LEU A 191 18.57 24.93 2.36
N ALA A 192 17.43 25.36 2.94
CA ALA A 192 17.27 26.72 3.44
C ALA A 192 18.24 27.03 4.61
N ALA A 193 18.47 26.06 5.50
CA ALA A 193 19.39 26.23 6.63
C ALA A 193 20.87 26.25 6.22
N LYS A 194 21.21 25.71 5.05
CA LYS A 194 22.60 25.61 4.56
C LYS A 194 22.68 25.98 3.07
N PRO A 195 22.46 27.23 2.69
CA PRO A 195 22.30 27.62 1.28
C PRO A 195 23.53 27.38 0.41
N ASP A 196 24.73 27.40 0.99
CA ASP A 196 26.00 27.21 0.27
C ASP A 196 26.55 25.76 0.38
N GLU A 197 25.84 24.87 1.08
CA GLU A 197 26.30 23.49 1.21
C GLU A 197 25.86 22.67 0.00
N VAL A 198 26.83 22.06 -0.68
CA VAL A 198 26.59 21.24 -1.90
C VAL A 198 26.79 19.75 -1.66
N VAL A 199 27.19 19.36 -0.46
CA VAL A 199 27.58 17.98 -0.14
C VAL A 199 26.36 17.19 0.36
N PRO A 200 25.88 16.15 -0.40
CA PRO A 200 24.65 15.46 -0.07
C PRO A 200 24.64 14.85 1.34
N TYR A 201 25.72 14.23 1.79
CA TYR A 201 25.80 13.60 3.13
C TYR A 201 25.83 14.60 4.30
N LYS A 202 25.92 15.92 4.02
CA LYS A 202 25.74 16.97 5.03
C LYS A 202 24.34 17.60 5.01
N ILE A 203 23.61 17.43 3.89
CA ILE A 203 22.24 17.94 3.67
C ILE A 203 21.23 16.88 4.10
N LEU A 204 21.45 15.60 3.76
CA LEU A 204 20.46 14.54 3.88
C LEU A 204 20.23 13.95 5.30
N PRO A 205 21.12 14.03 6.29
CA PRO A 205 20.87 13.38 7.59
C PRO A 205 19.53 13.78 8.25
N PRO A 206 19.12 15.07 8.31
CA PRO A 206 17.81 15.42 8.83
C PRO A 206 16.65 14.85 8.02
N VAL A 207 16.82 14.72 6.71
CA VAL A 207 15.81 14.16 5.79
C VAL A 207 15.59 12.68 6.07
N VAL A 208 16.68 11.92 6.26
CA VAL A 208 16.63 10.50 6.63
C VAL A 208 15.91 10.34 7.97
N GLU A 209 16.22 11.19 8.96
CA GLU A 209 15.58 11.13 10.27
C GLU A 209 14.08 11.45 10.20
N SER A 210 13.69 12.45 9.41
CA SER A 210 12.29 12.80 9.20
C SER A 210 11.48 11.62 8.62
N VAL A 211 12.02 10.94 7.60
CA VAL A 211 11.38 9.73 7.04
C VAL A 211 11.33 8.60 8.06
N ARG A 212 12.42 8.39 8.83
CA ARG A 212 12.50 7.38 9.89
C ARG A 212 11.40 7.57 10.94
N GLU A 213 11.16 8.79 11.38
CA GLU A 213 10.12 9.07 12.38
C GLU A 213 8.70 8.78 11.85
N VAL A 214 8.42 9.06 10.57
CA VAL A 214 7.14 8.66 9.97
C VAL A 214 7.00 7.13 9.97
N VAL A 215 8.04 6.40 9.54
CA VAL A 215 8.03 4.92 9.53
C VAL A 215 7.81 4.38 10.94
N LYS A 216 8.56 4.87 11.94
CA LYS A 216 8.39 4.45 13.35
C LYS A 216 6.97 4.70 13.86
N SER A 217 6.41 5.88 13.56
CA SER A 217 5.04 6.23 13.95
C SER A 217 4.03 5.23 13.39
N ARG A 218 4.13 4.92 12.09
CA ARG A 218 3.23 3.97 11.42
C ARG A 218 3.43 2.53 11.93
N LEU A 219 4.66 2.08 12.12
CA LEU A 219 4.92 0.75 12.70
C LEU A 219 4.32 0.60 14.11
N ARG A 220 4.46 1.62 14.96
CA ARG A 220 3.82 1.62 16.30
C ARG A 220 2.30 1.59 16.22
N LEU A 221 1.71 2.36 15.29
CA LEU A 221 0.26 2.39 15.08
C LEU A 221 -0.26 1.01 14.63
N PHE A 222 0.42 0.38 13.67
CA PHE A 222 -0.04 -0.86 13.04
C PHE A 222 0.24 -2.10 13.91
N SER A 223 1.31 -2.11 14.71
CA SER A 223 1.69 -3.26 15.53
C SER A 223 0.81 -3.47 16.76
N ASN A 224 -0.19 -2.61 17.02
CA ASN A 224 -0.99 -2.65 18.26
C ASN A 224 -0.12 -2.68 19.53
N ALA A 225 1.06 -2.07 19.50
CA ALA A 225 2.01 -2.10 20.62
C ALA A 225 1.41 -1.64 21.97
N GLU A 226 0.30 -0.92 21.93
CA GLU A 226 -0.49 -0.57 23.12
C GLU A 226 -1.42 -1.71 23.61
N ALA A 227 -1.76 -2.67 22.73
CA ALA A 227 -2.62 -3.82 23.10
C ALA A 227 -1.82 -4.99 23.73
N VAL A 228 -0.52 -5.06 23.47
CA VAL A 228 0.38 -6.10 24.03
C VAL A 228 0.92 -5.71 25.40
N ALA A 229 0.74 -4.48 25.83
CA ALA A 229 1.16 -3.95 27.13
C ALA A 229 0.06 -4.04 28.22
N ARG A 230 -0.99 -4.84 28.00
CA ARG A 230 -2.04 -5.08 29.00
C ARG A 230 -2.08 -6.54 29.44
#